data_ab00e9baacc4d538a053dc2bf4346ccc
#
_entry.id   ab00e9baacc4d538a053dc2bf4346ccc
#
_cell.length_a   1.000
_cell.length_b   1.000
_cell.length_c   1.000
_cell.angle_alpha   90.00
_cell.angle_beta   90.00
_cell.angle_gamma   90.00
#
_symmetry.space_group_name_H-M   'P 1'
#
loop_
_entity.id
_entity.type
_entity.pdbx_description
1 polymer ?
#
loop_
_entity_poly.entity_id
_entity_poly.type
_entity_poly.pdbx_seq_one_letter_code
_entity_poly.pdbx_strand_id
1 'polypeptide(L)'
;TLSGTSTYSGSTTITSGTISVSSSDNLGANPGTLDADNIILDGGTLKGNASFTLGSNKGINLNKASTIQVTGSNILTYGGVISGSRGYYKTGTGTLLLSGSNTYTGNTVINGGKIQTTGTLSDQTNVSVSSGAIYDVDASDTINSLQGSGNVELANGITLTTGDNGNDEISGVISGSG
;
A
#
# COMPACT_ATOMS: atom_id res chain seq x y z
N THR A 1 -5.10 -8.10 18.07
CA THR A 1 -5.20 -6.63 18.10
C THR A 1 -4.19 -6.07 19.07
N LEU A 2 -3.43 -5.06 18.64
CA LEU A 2 -2.59 -4.23 19.49
C LEU A 2 -3.33 -2.90 19.70
N SER A 3 -3.62 -2.54 20.96
CA SER A 3 -4.40 -1.33 21.28
C SER A 3 -3.68 -0.37 22.24
N GLY A 4 -2.59 -0.82 22.86
CA GLY A 4 -1.78 -0.01 23.75
C GLY A 4 -0.73 0.81 23.01
N THR A 5 -0.31 1.93 23.61
CA THR A 5 0.88 2.66 23.17
C THR A 5 2.12 1.84 23.51
N SER A 6 2.90 1.50 22.52
CA SER A 6 4.13 0.70 22.63
C SER A 6 5.35 1.60 22.47
N THR A 7 6.37 1.35 23.26
CA THR A 7 7.59 2.18 23.29
C THR A 7 8.85 1.45 22.82
N TYR A 8 8.71 0.20 22.36
CA TYR A 8 9.86 -0.54 21.82
C TYR A 8 10.39 0.12 20.54
N SER A 9 11.70 0.01 20.32
CA SER A 9 12.40 0.60 19.18
C SER A 9 12.89 -0.42 18.15
N GLY A 10 12.67 -1.71 18.40
CA GLY A 10 13.04 -2.77 17.46
C GLY A 10 11.98 -3.00 16.39
N SER A 11 12.30 -3.84 15.41
CA SER A 11 11.41 -4.17 14.31
C SER A 11 10.18 -5.00 14.74
N THR A 12 9.10 -4.86 13.99
CA THR A 12 7.91 -5.70 14.09
C THR A 12 7.84 -6.62 12.87
N THR A 13 8.04 -7.92 13.06
CA THR A 13 7.93 -8.90 11.98
C THR A 13 6.60 -9.63 12.03
N ILE A 14 5.90 -9.70 10.89
CA ILE A 14 4.61 -10.39 10.73
C ILE A 14 4.80 -11.56 9.76
N THR A 15 5.09 -12.75 10.32
CA THR A 15 5.39 -13.96 9.52
C THR A 15 4.13 -14.71 9.08
N SER A 16 3.05 -14.59 9.85
CA SER A 16 1.75 -15.22 9.57
C SER A 16 0.66 -14.57 10.43
N GLY A 17 -0.60 -14.88 10.12
CA GLY A 17 -1.73 -14.33 10.85
C GLY A 17 -1.89 -12.81 10.65
N THR A 18 -2.54 -12.14 11.61
CA THR A 18 -2.90 -10.73 11.49
C THR A 18 -2.51 -9.95 12.73
N ILE A 19 -1.73 -8.88 12.55
CA ILE A 19 -1.58 -7.80 13.54
C ILE A 19 -2.57 -6.70 13.17
N SER A 20 -3.52 -6.42 14.08
CA SER A 20 -4.53 -5.38 13.92
C SER A 20 -4.19 -4.19 14.81
N VAL A 21 -4.15 -3.00 14.22
CA VAL A 21 -3.76 -1.73 14.86
C VAL A 21 -4.75 -0.61 14.55
N SER A 22 -4.84 0.35 15.45
CA SER A 22 -5.69 1.55 15.32
C SER A 22 -4.89 2.86 15.40
N SER A 23 -3.59 2.75 15.65
CA SER A 23 -2.65 3.87 15.74
C SER A 23 -1.25 3.42 15.34
N SER A 24 -0.43 4.35 14.86
CA SER A 24 1.01 4.13 14.63
C SER A 24 1.74 3.68 15.91
N ASP A 25 1.32 4.19 17.06
CA ASP A 25 1.96 3.93 18.35
C ASP A 25 1.71 2.50 18.86
N ASN A 26 0.79 1.76 18.25
CA ASN A 26 0.63 0.33 18.56
C ASN A 26 1.83 -0.50 18.08
N LEU A 27 2.61 0.03 17.11
CA LEU A 27 3.77 -0.63 16.49
C LEU A 27 5.11 -0.04 16.96
N GLY A 28 5.22 0.29 18.24
CA GLY A 28 6.44 0.84 18.83
C GLY A 28 6.66 2.33 18.57
N ALA A 29 7.76 2.85 19.09
CA ALA A 29 8.16 4.24 18.89
C ALA A 29 8.40 4.55 17.41
N ASN A 30 8.13 5.79 16.99
CA ASN A 30 8.50 6.21 15.64
C ASN A 30 10.01 6.50 15.61
N PRO A 31 10.79 5.86 14.72
CA PRO A 31 12.23 6.12 14.64
C PRO A 31 12.54 7.59 14.31
N GLY A 32 13.64 8.12 14.81
CA GLY A 32 14.07 9.50 14.53
C GLY A 32 14.51 9.72 13.08
N THR A 33 14.93 8.65 12.40
CA THR A 33 15.26 8.60 10.96
C THR A 33 14.60 7.38 10.35
N LEU A 34 14.51 7.33 9.03
CA LEU A 34 13.94 6.18 8.33
C LEU A 34 14.67 4.88 8.73
N ASP A 35 13.92 3.94 9.30
CA ASP A 35 14.32 2.57 9.55
C ASP A 35 13.60 1.68 8.53
N ALA A 36 14.31 1.26 7.49
CA ALA A 36 13.73 0.56 6.34
C ALA A 36 13.08 -0.78 6.72
N ASP A 37 13.52 -1.40 7.81
CA ASP A 37 13.08 -2.71 8.30
C ASP A 37 12.28 -2.60 9.61
N ASN A 38 11.71 -1.44 9.92
CA ASN A 38 10.93 -1.24 11.15
C ASN A 38 9.68 -2.14 11.19
N ILE A 39 9.02 -2.32 10.04
CA ILE A 39 7.91 -3.26 9.87
C ILE A 39 8.28 -4.25 8.78
N ILE A 40 8.42 -5.52 9.12
CA ILE A 40 8.76 -6.58 8.18
C ILE A 40 7.51 -7.43 7.93
N LEU A 41 7.02 -7.41 6.70
CA LEU A 41 5.93 -8.27 6.26
C LEU A 41 6.53 -9.53 5.59
N ASP A 42 6.45 -10.66 6.30
CA ASP A 42 7.04 -11.95 5.90
C ASP A 42 5.96 -13.03 5.70
N GLY A 43 4.81 -12.66 5.10
CA GLY A 43 3.70 -13.54 4.80
C GLY A 43 2.43 -13.29 5.63
N GLY A 44 2.50 -12.38 6.62
CA GLY A 44 1.35 -12.03 7.46
C GLY A 44 0.54 -10.84 6.96
N THR A 45 -0.39 -10.40 7.79
CA THR A 45 -1.29 -9.27 7.50
C THR A 45 -1.08 -8.14 8.50
N LEU A 46 -0.83 -6.92 7.99
CA LEU A 46 -0.97 -5.68 8.76
C LEU A 46 -2.37 -5.13 8.52
N LYS A 47 -3.16 -5.01 9.59
CA LYS A 47 -4.55 -4.56 9.51
C LYS A 47 -4.76 -3.23 10.23
N GLY A 48 -5.17 -2.21 9.49
CA GLY A 48 -5.70 -0.95 10.03
C GLY A 48 -7.20 -1.08 10.29
N ASN A 49 -7.62 -0.91 11.55
CA ASN A 49 -9.02 -0.99 11.96
C ASN A 49 -9.61 0.35 12.39
N ALA A 50 -8.86 1.43 12.21
CA ALA A 50 -9.25 2.82 12.37
C ALA A 50 -8.58 3.68 11.30
N SER A 51 -8.99 4.94 11.17
CA SER A 51 -8.24 5.92 10.36
C SER A 51 -7.07 6.47 11.19
N PHE A 52 -5.86 6.35 10.66
CA PHE A 52 -4.66 6.92 11.27
C PHE A 52 -3.53 7.07 10.24
N THR A 53 -2.51 7.85 10.62
CA THR A 53 -1.27 7.96 9.86
C THR A 53 -0.20 7.09 10.50
N LEU A 54 0.36 6.17 9.73
CA LEU A 54 1.53 5.40 10.13
C LEU A 54 2.78 6.28 9.99
N GLY A 55 3.65 6.27 11.01
CA GLY A 55 4.85 7.09 11.02
C GLY A 55 5.73 6.83 9.79
N SER A 56 6.12 7.88 9.09
CA SER A 56 6.87 7.79 7.83
C SER A 56 8.28 7.21 7.99
N ASN A 57 8.85 7.28 9.18
CA ASN A 57 10.15 6.68 9.49
C ASN A 57 10.08 5.18 9.81
N LYS A 58 8.86 4.62 9.95
CA LYS A 58 8.65 3.17 10.07
C LYS A 58 8.61 2.56 8.67
N GLY A 59 9.75 2.30 8.04
CA GLY A 59 9.82 1.63 6.75
C GLY A 59 9.12 0.27 6.77
N ILE A 60 8.46 -0.08 5.69
CA ILE A 60 7.81 -1.39 5.50
C ILE A 60 8.63 -2.19 4.50
N ASN A 61 9.17 -3.33 4.93
CA ASN A 61 9.90 -4.27 4.08
C ASN A 61 9.04 -5.49 3.74
N LEU A 62 8.91 -5.80 2.47
CA LEU A 62 8.17 -6.94 1.94
C LEU A 62 9.11 -8.13 1.67
N ASN A 63 9.32 -8.98 2.67
CA ASN A 63 10.14 -10.21 2.55
C ASN A 63 9.40 -11.34 1.85
N LYS A 64 8.08 -11.44 2.06
CA LYS A 64 7.18 -12.33 1.32
C LYS A 64 5.94 -11.58 0.87
N ALA A 65 5.21 -12.15 -0.08
CA ALA A 65 3.90 -11.65 -0.46
C ALA A 65 3.00 -11.61 0.79
N SER A 66 2.51 -10.44 1.12
CA SER A 66 1.84 -10.15 2.40
C SER A 66 0.59 -9.31 2.17
N THR A 67 -0.17 -9.06 3.21
CA THR A 67 -1.42 -8.30 3.10
C THR A 67 -1.36 -7.02 3.91
N ILE A 68 -1.81 -5.93 3.32
CA ILE A 68 -2.19 -4.70 4.02
C ILE A 68 -3.71 -4.58 3.92
N GLN A 69 -4.39 -4.71 5.06
CA GLN A 69 -5.85 -4.66 5.13
C GLN A 69 -6.29 -3.35 5.79
N VAL A 70 -7.23 -2.64 5.17
CA VAL A 70 -7.89 -1.47 5.77
C VAL A 70 -9.40 -1.72 5.78
N THR A 71 -10.02 -1.67 6.96
CA THR A 71 -11.41 -2.09 7.15
C THR A 71 -12.40 -0.94 7.18
N GLY A 72 -13.65 -1.21 6.83
CA GLY A 72 -14.73 -0.21 6.86
C GLY A 72 -14.48 0.94 5.89
N SER A 73 -14.81 2.15 6.32
CA SER A 73 -14.50 3.41 5.61
C SER A 73 -13.22 4.08 6.12
N ASN A 74 -12.36 3.33 6.82
CA ASN A 74 -11.13 3.88 7.39
C ASN A 74 -10.11 4.23 6.32
N ILE A 75 -9.21 5.16 6.66
CA ILE A 75 -8.07 5.55 5.84
C ILE A 75 -6.78 5.26 6.63
N LEU A 76 -5.96 4.38 6.10
CA LEU A 76 -4.58 4.22 6.56
C LEU A 76 -3.68 5.08 5.67
N THR A 77 -3.17 6.17 6.23
CA THR A 77 -2.24 7.06 5.53
C THR A 77 -0.80 6.64 5.83
N TYR A 78 0.02 6.52 4.79
CA TYR A 78 1.42 6.18 4.94
C TYR A 78 2.29 6.98 3.96
N GLY A 79 3.21 7.78 4.53
CA GLY A 79 4.15 8.62 3.77
C GLY A 79 5.59 8.11 3.78
N GLY A 80 5.83 6.93 4.35
CA GLY A 80 7.14 6.28 4.33
C GLY A 80 7.38 5.43 3.07
N VAL A 81 8.42 4.63 3.09
CA VAL A 81 8.83 3.79 1.97
C VAL A 81 8.41 2.34 2.20
N ILE A 82 7.68 1.78 1.24
CA ILE A 82 7.51 0.33 1.12
C ILE A 82 8.63 -0.17 0.22
N SER A 83 9.42 -1.10 0.70
CA SER A 83 10.59 -1.68 0.03
C SER A 83 10.51 -3.21 -0.01
N GLY A 84 11.51 -3.85 -0.59
CA GLY A 84 11.65 -5.30 -0.64
C GLY A 84 11.44 -5.90 -2.02
N SER A 85 11.67 -7.20 -2.14
CA SER A 85 11.63 -7.91 -3.43
C SER A 85 10.27 -8.57 -3.72
N ARG A 86 9.29 -8.33 -2.88
CA ARG A 86 7.95 -8.95 -2.99
C ARG A 86 6.87 -7.88 -3.11
N GLY A 87 5.67 -8.32 -3.47
CA GLY A 87 4.49 -7.46 -3.57
C GLY A 87 3.54 -7.64 -2.38
N TYR A 88 2.41 -6.97 -2.45
CA TYR A 88 1.40 -7.07 -1.42
C TYR A 88 -0.02 -7.06 -2.01
N TYR A 89 -0.94 -7.58 -1.20
CA TYR A 89 -2.37 -7.53 -1.44
C TYR A 89 -2.99 -6.42 -0.58
N LYS A 90 -3.65 -5.45 -1.21
CA LYS A 90 -4.51 -4.51 -0.50
C LYS A 90 -5.91 -5.13 -0.40
N THR A 91 -6.38 -5.32 0.81
CA THR A 91 -7.71 -5.91 1.08
C THR A 91 -8.53 -5.03 2.02
N GLY A 92 -9.81 -5.42 2.21
CA GLY A 92 -10.77 -4.63 3.01
C GLY A 92 -11.30 -3.44 2.23
N THR A 93 -12.41 -2.88 2.70
CA THR A 93 -13.19 -1.84 2.00
C THR A 93 -12.67 -0.42 2.19
N GLY A 94 -11.71 -0.21 3.11
CA GLY A 94 -11.11 1.09 3.38
C GLY A 94 -10.03 1.49 2.38
N THR A 95 -9.47 2.67 2.59
CA THR A 95 -8.45 3.29 1.73
C THR A 95 -7.06 3.14 2.32
N LEU A 96 -6.10 2.70 1.51
CA LEU A 96 -4.68 2.85 1.77
C LEU A 96 -4.17 4.05 0.97
N LEU A 97 -3.83 5.14 1.67
CA LEU A 97 -3.26 6.34 1.06
C LEU A 97 -1.74 6.29 1.17
N LEU A 98 -1.05 6.28 0.03
CA LEU A 98 0.40 6.24 -0.08
C LEU A 98 0.92 7.57 -0.62
N SER A 99 1.69 8.29 0.19
CA SER A 99 2.29 9.58 -0.20
C SER A 99 3.81 9.53 -0.31
N GLY A 100 4.43 8.38 -0.01
CA GLY A 100 5.86 8.17 -0.18
C GLY A 100 6.25 7.63 -1.55
N SER A 101 7.55 7.63 -1.85
CA SER A 101 8.12 6.97 -3.04
C SER A 101 8.50 5.54 -2.69
N ASN A 102 7.80 4.58 -3.26
CA ASN A 102 7.96 3.17 -2.94
C ASN A 102 8.93 2.48 -3.89
N THR A 103 9.67 1.48 -3.38
CA THR A 103 10.79 0.84 -4.12
C THR A 103 10.71 -0.68 -4.18
N TYR A 104 9.62 -1.29 -3.69
CA TYR A 104 9.43 -2.74 -3.80
C TYR A 104 9.30 -3.18 -5.26
N THR A 105 9.68 -4.44 -5.56
CA THR A 105 9.72 -4.90 -6.95
C THR A 105 8.66 -5.95 -7.30
N GLY A 106 7.79 -6.31 -6.35
CA GLY A 106 6.73 -7.28 -6.58
C GLY A 106 5.40 -6.62 -6.96
N ASN A 107 4.38 -7.45 -7.16
CA ASN A 107 3.07 -7.00 -7.63
C ASN A 107 2.28 -6.26 -6.55
N THR A 108 1.50 -5.27 -6.96
CA THR A 108 0.46 -4.62 -6.17
C THR A 108 -0.90 -5.15 -6.60
N VAL A 109 -1.58 -5.89 -5.71
CA VAL A 109 -2.88 -6.47 -6.02
C VAL A 109 -3.95 -5.82 -5.15
N ILE A 110 -4.87 -5.08 -5.78
CA ILE A 110 -5.96 -4.37 -5.09
C ILE A 110 -7.21 -5.26 -5.14
N ASN A 111 -7.40 -6.05 -4.08
CA ASN A 111 -8.52 -6.99 -3.99
C ASN A 111 -9.79 -6.38 -3.40
N GLY A 112 -9.73 -5.14 -2.88
CA GLY A 112 -10.90 -4.46 -2.36
C GLY A 112 -10.58 -3.08 -1.79
N GLY A 113 -11.59 -2.24 -1.72
CA GLY A 113 -11.48 -0.84 -1.33
C GLY A 113 -10.63 -0.03 -2.31
N LYS A 114 -9.80 0.85 -1.79
CA LYS A 114 -9.03 1.80 -2.60
C LYS A 114 -7.55 1.80 -2.21
N ILE A 115 -6.65 1.85 -3.20
CA ILE A 115 -5.32 2.45 -3.04
C ILE A 115 -5.40 3.84 -3.66
N GLN A 116 -5.01 4.86 -2.89
CA GLN A 116 -4.86 6.23 -3.35
C GLN A 116 -3.38 6.61 -3.28
N THR A 117 -2.82 7.15 -4.36
CA THR A 117 -1.41 7.53 -4.43
C THR A 117 -1.27 9.02 -4.68
N THR A 118 -0.71 9.73 -3.70
CA THR A 118 -0.21 11.11 -3.85
C THR A 118 1.31 11.16 -3.93
N GLY A 119 1.96 10.01 -3.76
CA GLY A 119 3.36 9.70 -4.07
C GLY A 119 3.42 8.72 -5.24
N THR A 120 4.47 7.91 -5.31
CA THR A 120 4.66 6.93 -6.39
C THR A 120 4.67 5.50 -5.89
N LEU A 121 4.15 4.57 -6.68
CA LEU A 121 4.47 3.15 -6.56
C LEU A 121 5.86 2.90 -7.17
N SER A 122 6.30 1.66 -7.15
CA SER A 122 7.56 1.31 -7.84
C SER A 122 7.33 1.14 -9.33
N ASP A 123 8.23 1.66 -10.15
CA ASP A 123 8.20 1.49 -11.62
C ASP A 123 8.26 0.00 -12.05
N GLN A 124 8.64 -0.89 -11.14
CA GLN A 124 8.73 -2.33 -11.40
C GLN A 124 7.48 -3.10 -10.98
N THR A 125 6.49 -2.45 -10.36
CA THR A 125 5.28 -3.15 -9.90
C THR A 125 4.30 -3.38 -11.03
N ASN A 126 3.71 -4.59 -11.07
CA ASN A 126 2.49 -4.84 -11.84
C ASN A 126 1.31 -4.56 -10.93
N VAL A 127 0.43 -3.66 -11.35
CA VAL A 127 -0.79 -3.30 -10.61
C VAL A 127 -1.96 -4.11 -11.16
N SER A 128 -2.62 -4.87 -10.29
CA SER A 128 -3.84 -5.60 -10.62
C SER A 128 -5.00 -5.07 -9.78
N VAL A 129 -6.08 -4.63 -10.44
CA VAL A 129 -7.26 -4.06 -9.78
C VAL A 129 -8.43 -5.01 -9.95
N SER A 130 -8.87 -5.64 -8.84
CA SER A 130 -10.00 -6.57 -8.85
C SER A 130 -11.34 -5.83 -9.00
N SER A 131 -12.37 -6.54 -9.49
CA SER A 131 -13.73 -5.98 -9.60
C SER A 131 -14.19 -5.35 -8.29
N GLY A 132 -14.72 -4.13 -8.34
CA GLY A 132 -15.16 -3.36 -7.19
C GLY A 132 -14.05 -2.67 -6.38
N ALA A 133 -12.79 -2.89 -6.74
CA ALA A 133 -11.65 -2.15 -6.18
C ALA A 133 -11.31 -0.92 -7.04
N ILE A 134 -10.59 0.02 -6.46
CA ILE A 134 -10.20 1.28 -7.11
C ILE A 134 -8.70 1.53 -6.93
N TYR A 135 -8.03 1.90 -8.02
CA TYR A 135 -6.71 2.52 -8.00
C TYR A 135 -6.87 4.00 -8.34
N ASP A 136 -6.63 4.87 -7.36
CA ASP A 136 -6.81 6.32 -7.40
C ASP A 136 -5.43 6.99 -7.46
N VAL A 137 -5.12 7.66 -8.56
CA VAL A 137 -3.80 8.20 -8.88
C VAL A 137 -3.86 9.72 -8.86
N ASP A 138 -3.35 10.32 -7.80
CA ASP A 138 -3.32 11.77 -7.58
C ASP A 138 -1.94 12.40 -7.85
N ALA A 139 -0.95 11.61 -8.23
CA ALA A 139 0.37 12.08 -8.68
C ALA A 139 0.79 11.28 -9.92
N SER A 140 1.48 11.96 -10.85
CA SER A 140 2.01 11.28 -12.03
C SER A 140 2.99 10.19 -11.63
N ASP A 141 2.82 9.00 -12.21
CA ASP A 141 3.53 7.81 -11.82
C ASP A 141 3.83 6.92 -13.04
N THR A 142 4.85 6.08 -12.91
CA THR A 142 5.17 5.02 -13.86
C THR A 142 5.08 3.69 -13.14
N ILE A 143 4.40 2.73 -13.73
CA ILE A 143 4.33 1.34 -13.24
C ILE A 143 4.67 0.38 -14.36
N ASN A 144 5.04 -0.87 -14.03
CA ASN A 144 5.42 -1.84 -15.06
C ASN A 144 4.22 -2.31 -15.91
N SER A 145 3.08 -2.61 -15.28
CA SER A 145 1.86 -2.99 -15.98
C SER A 145 0.60 -2.67 -15.17
N LEU A 146 -0.54 -2.55 -15.85
CA LEU A 146 -1.86 -2.29 -15.26
C LEU A 146 -2.89 -3.26 -15.83
N GLN A 147 -3.55 -4.04 -14.95
CA GLN A 147 -4.52 -5.03 -15.39
C GLN A 147 -5.69 -5.20 -14.42
N GLY A 148 -6.76 -5.83 -14.87
CA GLY A 148 -7.88 -6.24 -14.02
C GLY A 148 -9.23 -5.68 -14.44
N SER A 149 -10.25 -5.90 -13.61
CA SER A 149 -11.63 -5.51 -13.85
C SER A 149 -12.15 -4.43 -12.89
N GLY A 150 -11.30 -3.90 -12.05
CA GLY A 150 -11.59 -2.77 -11.18
C GLY A 150 -11.39 -1.43 -11.87
N ASN A 151 -11.67 -0.35 -11.17
CA ASN A 151 -11.62 1.00 -11.73
C ASN A 151 -10.29 1.69 -11.44
N VAL A 152 -9.92 2.61 -12.34
CA VAL A 152 -8.78 3.51 -12.19
C VAL A 152 -9.29 4.94 -12.25
N GLU A 153 -8.92 5.75 -11.26
CA GLU A 153 -9.26 7.17 -11.20
C GLU A 153 -7.98 7.99 -11.35
N LEU A 154 -7.96 8.97 -12.26
CA LEU A 154 -6.82 9.86 -12.48
C LEU A 154 -7.22 11.29 -12.12
N ALA A 155 -6.48 11.92 -11.21
CA ALA A 155 -6.70 13.32 -10.88
C ALA A 155 -6.36 14.25 -12.07
N ASN A 156 -6.78 15.51 -11.98
CA ASN A 156 -6.59 16.48 -13.07
C ASN A 156 -5.12 16.72 -13.39
N GLY A 157 -4.76 16.59 -14.66
CA GLY A 157 -3.41 16.82 -15.16
C GLY A 157 -2.38 15.76 -14.77
N ILE A 158 -2.82 14.61 -14.26
CA ILE A 158 -1.97 13.49 -13.85
C ILE A 158 -1.79 12.53 -15.02
N THR A 159 -0.58 12.04 -15.20
CA THR A 159 -0.25 10.99 -16.16
C THR A 159 0.16 9.72 -15.43
N LEU A 160 -0.55 8.63 -15.67
CA LEU A 160 -0.11 7.28 -15.31
C LEU A 160 0.51 6.63 -16.54
N THR A 161 1.81 6.35 -16.47
CA THR A 161 2.52 5.61 -17.52
C THR A 161 2.58 4.14 -17.14
N THR A 162 2.16 3.26 -18.06
CA THR A 162 2.40 1.83 -17.92
C THR A 162 3.46 1.42 -18.93
N GLY A 163 4.52 0.78 -18.45
CA GLY A 163 5.52 0.14 -19.30
C GLY A 163 4.93 -1.15 -19.85
N ASP A 164 5.53 -1.70 -20.89
CA ASP A 164 5.00 -2.93 -21.40
C ASP A 164 5.94 -4.10 -21.21
N ASN A 165 5.52 -5.05 -20.44
CA ASN A 165 6.05 -6.41 -20.49
C ASN A 165 4.92 -7.43 -20.53
N GLY A 166 3.76 -7.10 -21.08
CA GLY A 166 2.66 -8.04 -21.13
C GLY A 166 1.34 -7.43 -21.60
N ASN A 167 0.31 -8.23 -21.59
CA ASN A 167 -1.02 -7.80 -21.92
C ASN A 167 -1.60 -6.95 -20.78
N ASP A 168 -1.47 -5.63 -20.87
CA ASP A 168 -2.21 -4.72 -20.01
C ASP A 168 -3.66 -4.70 -20.47
N GLU A 169 -4.55 -5.23 -19.63
CA GLU A 169 -5.98 -5.23 -19.92
C GLU A 169 -6.74 -4.75 -18.70
N ILE A 170 -7.33 -3.56 -18.81
CA ILE A 170 -8.31 -3.05 -17.85
C ILE A 170 -9.68 -3.16 -18.50
N SER A 171 -10.52 -4.06 -17.96
CA SER A 171 -11.92 -4.17 -18.36
C SER A 171 -12.87 -3.31 -17.51
N GLY A 172 -12.36 -2.69 -16.45
CA GLY A 172 -13.07 -1.69 -15.64
C GLY A 172 -13.01 -0.29 -16.28
N VAL A 173 -13.51 0.69 -15.54
CA VAL A 173 -13.57 2.09 -16.02
C VAL A 173 -12.28 2.80 -15.64
N ILE A 174 -11.63 3.44 -16.62
CA ILE A 174 -10.63 4.47 -16.36
C ILE A 174 -11.34 5.81 -16.46
N SER A 175 -11.31 6.62 -15.40
CA SER A 175 -12.04 7.88 -15.28
C SER A 175 -11.16 8.97 -14.70
N GLY A 176 -11.65 10.22 -14.77
CA GLY A 176 -10.95 11.39 -14.26
C GLY A 176 -10.72 12.42 -15.36
N SER A 177 -9.80 13.33 -15.10
CA SER A 177 -9.43 14.42 -16.01
C SER A 177 -7.92 14.52 -16.24
N GLY A 178 -7.21 13.45 -15.92
CA GLY A 178 -5.79 13.28 -16.19
C GLY A 178 -5.47 12.82 -17.58
#